data_dff3a201a3814047f99893acfd128bcb
#
_entry.id   dff3a201a3814047f99893acfd128bcb
#
_cell.length_a   1.000
_cell.length_b   1.000
_cell.length_c   1.000
_cell.angle_alpha   90.00
_cell.angle_beta   90.00
_cell.angle_gamma   90.00
#
_symmetry.space_group_name_H-M   'P 1'
#
loop_
_entity.id
_entity.type
_entity.pdbx_description
1 polymer ?
#
loop_
_entity_poly.entity_id
_entity_poly.type
_entity_poly.pdbx_seq_one_letter_code
_entity_poly.pdbx_strand_id
1 'polypeptide(L)'
;MPYLRVQGGKNAVVIDPVVGDVGLCGFCERDISMVKRTGAEAAPNTRRQYSLNDAVYMFTMMSGTPEQYIHFKQDEIHIKANSKIILDAPTVEATGQILAQGIIKSLTDVMAKALGLLGFGGTYNTHKHRENGSGSDTNQPNQQVDNG
;
A
#
# COMPACT_ATOMS: atom_id res chain seq x y z
N MET A 1 2.31 -21.30 18.27
CA MET A 1 1.66 -22.08 17.19
C MET A 1 1.96 -21.38 15.88
N PRO A 2 2.38 -22.04 14.81
CA PRO A 2 2.53 -21.40 13.52
C PRO A 2 1.17 -20.99 12.97
N TYR A 3 1.15 -19.96 12.12
CA TYR A 3 -0.06 -19.52 11.44
C TYR A 3 0.11 -19.53 9.93
N LEU A 4 -1.00 -19.69 9.22
CA LEU A 4 -1.03 -19.73 7.77
C LEU A 4 -0.76 -18.33 7.20
N ARG A 5 0.13 -18.27 6.22
CA ARG A 5 0.33 -17.10 5.34
C ARG A 5 -0.08 -17.48 3.92
N VAL A 6 -0.76 -16.58 3.24
CA VAL A 6 -1.00 -16.75 1.80
C VAL A 6 0.30 -16.38 1.09
N GLN A 7 1.10 -17.38 0.78
CA GLN A 7 2.47 -17.21 0.29
C GLN A 7 2.75 -18.07 -0.93
N GLY A 8 3.50 -17.51 -1.88
CA GLY A 8 4.07 -18.21 -3.03
C GLY A 8 5.50 -17.73 -3.30
N GLY A 9 6.48 -18.61 -3.16
CA GLY A 9 7.89 -18.25 -3.27
C GLY A 9 8.30 -17.17 -2.27
N LYS A 10 8.72 -16.00 -2.77
CA LYS A 10 9.14 -14.85 -1.95
C LYS A 10 8.02 -13.83 -1.68
N ASN A 11 6.81 -14.06 -2.21
CA ASN A 11 5.69 -13.14 -2.11
C ASN A 11 4.65 -13.66 -1.12
N ALA A 12 4.12 -12.77 -0.27
CA ALA A 12 3.13 -13.14 0.72
C ALA A 12 2.14 -12.01 1.00
N VAL A 13 0.91 -12.38 1.39
CA VAL A 13 0.02 -11.52 2.15
C VAL A 13 0.15 -11.94 3.61
N VAL A 14 0.58 -11.01 4.45
CA VAL A 14 0.86 -11.28 5.86
C VAL A 14 -0.18 -10.57 6.72
N ILE A 15 -0.90 -11.34 7.53
CA ILE A 15 -1.83 -10.84 8.54
C ILE A 15 -1.47 -11.58 9.83
N ASP A 16 -0.85 -10.87 10.75
CA ASP A 16 -0.40 -11.44 12.01
C ASP A 16 -1.59 -11.58 12.99
N PRO A 17 -1.86 -12.78 13.52
CA PRO A 17 -2.91 -12.97 14.50
C PRO A 17 -2.54 -12.28 15.82
N VAL A 18 -3.55 -11.76 16.51
CA VAL A 18 -3.41 -11.06 17.77
C VAL A 18 -3.97 -11.92 18.91
N VAL A 19 -3.45 -11.74 20.12
CA VAL A 19 -3.98 -12.41 21.31
C VAL A 19 -5.43 -12.00 21.55
N GLY A 20 -6.32 -12.98 21.61
CA GLY A 20 -7.77 -12.77 21.68
C GLY A 20 -8.52 -13.12 20.40
N ASP A 21 -7.80 -13.31 19.27
CA ASP A 21 -8.44 -13.78 18.05
C ASP A 21 -8.98 -15.19 18.21
N VAL A 22 -10.21 -15.38 17.77
CA VAL A 22 -10.88 -16.68 17.71
C VAL A 22 -10.89 -17.14 16.26
N GLY A 23 -10.25 -18.27 15.99
CA GLY A 23 -10.09 -18.73 14.62
C GLY A 23 -10.05 -20.24 14.45
N LEU A 24 -9.86 -20.68 13.22
CA LEU A 24 -9.77 -22.07 12.85
C LEU A 24 -8.33 -22.58 12.94
N CYS A 25 -8.17 -23.78 13.48
CA CYS A 25 -6.89 -24.48 13.51
C CYS A 25 -6.98 -25.80 12.73
N GLY A 26 -5.99 -26.02 11.88
CA GLY A 26 -5.76 -27.33 11.27
C GLY A 26 -4.79 -28.16 12.11
N PHE A 27 -5.06 -29.43 12.31
CA PHE A 27 -4.17 -30.36 13.00
C PHE A 27 -3.49 -31.27 12.01
N CYS A 28 -2.18 -31.31 12.06
CA CYS A 28 -1.41 -32.25 11.27
C CYS A 28 -1.54 -33.66 11.87
N GLU A 29 -1.70 -34.67 11.01
CA GLU A 29 -1.78 -36.06 11.44
C GLU A 29 -0.53 -36.49 12.19
N ARG A 30 0.63 -36.05 11.72
CA ARG A 30 1.95 -36.43 12.24
C ARG A 30 2.63 -35.26 12.94
N ASP A 31 3.63 -35.61 13.74
CA ASP A 31 4.53 -34.67 14.40
C ASP A 31 5.26 -33.76 13.39
N ILE A 32 5.01 -32.46 13.45
CA ILE A 32 5.65 -31.44 12.62
C ILE A 32 6.69 -30.59 13.38
N SER A 33 7.15 -31.05 14.53
CA SER A 33 8.12 -30.30 15.34
C SER A 33 9.41 -29.98 14.61
N MET A 34 9.89 -30.92 13.79
CA MET A 34 11.08 -30.72 12.96
C MET A 34 10.85 -29.71 11.84
N VAL A 35 9.72 -29.82 11.13
CA VAL A 35 9.33 -28.87 10.10
C VAL A 35 9.23 -27.44 10.66
N LYS A 36 8.62 -27.28 11.84
CA LYS A 36 8.57 -25.98 12.54
C LYS A 36 9.94 -25.41 12.89
N ARG A 37 10.90 -26.27 13.23
CA ARG A 37 12.24 -25.86 13.61
C ARG A 37 13.11 -25.51 12.42
N THR A 38 12.99 -26.26 11.33
CA THR A 38 13.89 -26.13 10.17
C THR A 38 13.32 -25.30 9.04
N GLY A 39 11.98 -25.16 8.98
CA GLY A 39 11.29 -24.54 7.84
C GLY A 39 11.38 -25.36 6.56
N ALA A 40 11.81 -26.62 6.63
CA ALA A 40 12.01 -27.52 5.51
C ALA A 40 11.32 -28.87 5.74
N GLU A 41 11.18 -29.66 4.69
CA GLU A 41 10.68 -31.02 4.77
C GLU A 41 11.53 -31.84 5.77
N ALA A 42 10.88 -32.56 6.67
CA ALA A 42 11.53 -33.38 7.67
C ALA A 42 10.63 -34.55 8.10
N ALA A 43 11.26 -35.68 8.43
CA ALA A 43 10.56 -36.82 9.01
C ALA A 43 10.00 -36.47 10.41
N PRO A 44 8.85 -37.08 10.78
CA PRO A 44 8.32 -36.95 12.13
C PRO A 44 9.33 -37.40 13.20
N ASN A 45 9.52 -36.61 14.23
CA ASN A 45 10.46 -36.92 15.32
C ASN A 45 9.86 -37.88 16.37
N THR A 46 8.54 -37.93 16.45
CA THR A 46 7.82 -38.82 17.37
C THR A 46 6.68 -39.54 16.64
N ARG A 47 6.08 -40.55 17.31
CA ARG A 47 4.92 -41.28 16.78
C ARG A 47 3.58 -40.66 17.12
N ARG A 48 3.56 -39.46 17.74
CA ARG A 48 2.32 -38.79 18.11
C ARG A 48 1.52 -38.43 16.88
N GLN A 49 0.19 -38.46 17.03
CA GLN A 49 -0.79 -38.15 15.97
C GLN A 49 -1.81 -37.16 16.51
N TYR A 50 -2.31 -36.29 15.66
CA TYR A 50 -3.38 -35.34 15.95
C TYR A 50 -3.17 -34.53 17.24
N SER A 51 -1.93 -34.18 17.55
CA SER A 51 -1.57 -33.45 18.75
C SER A 51 -1.86 -31.95 18.59
N LEU A 52 -2.34 -31.30 19.67
CA LEU A 52 -2.46 -29.83 19.75
C LEU A 52 -1.13 -29.11 19.45
N ASN A 53 -0.02 -29.76 19.78
CA ASN A 53 1.30 -29.23 19.46
C ASN A 53 1.61 -29.19 17.97
N ASP A 54 0.86 -29.90 17.14
CA ASP A 54 1.02 -29.98 15.70
C ASP A 54 -0.09 -29.21 14.95
N ALA A 55 -0.75 -28.28 15.66
CA ALA A 55 -1.75 -27.40 15.10
C ALA A 55 -1.09 -26.21 14.35
N VAL A 56 -1.76 -25.79 13.28
CA VAL A 56 -1.49 -24.58 12.51
C VAL A 56 -2.74 -23.70 12.57
N TYR A 57 -2.59 -22.46 13.02
CA TYR A 57 -3.66 -21.48 12.97
C TYR A 57 -3.90 -21.05 11.52
N MET A 58 -5.11 -21.14 11.04
CA MET A 58 -5.40 -20.89 9.63
C MET A 58 -5.91 -19.48 9.37
N PHE A 59 -6.92 -19.05 10.07
CA PHE A 59 -7.50 -17.71 9.93
C PHE A 59 -8.44 -17.41 11.08
N THR A 60 -8.69 -16.12 11.30
CA THR A 60 -9.63 -15.60 12.28
C THR A 60 -11.06 -15.76 11.75
N MET A 61 -11.97 -16.33 12.55
CA MET A 61 -13.38 -16.48 12.20
C MET A 61 -14.27 -15.42 12.85
N MET A 62 -13.92 -15.03 14.06
CA MET A 62 -14.71 -14.11 14.87
C MET A 62 -13.79 -13.06 15.48
N SER A 63 -13.63 -11.99 14.80
CA SER A 63 -13.06 -10.73 15.28
C SER A 63 -14.06 -9.64 14.96
N GLY A 64 -14.14 -8.61 15.74
CA GLY A 64 -15.01 -7.47 15.49
C GLY A 64 -14.90 -6.90 14.07
N THR A 65 -15.50 -5.77 13.81
CA THR A 65 -15.37 -5.09 12.51
C THR A 65 -13.94 -4.63 12.31
N PRO A 66 -13.28 -5.00 11.19
CA PRO A 66 -11.91 -4.58 10.95
C PRO A 66 -11.83 -3.07 10.71
N GLU A 67 -10.88 -2.42 11.35
CA GLU A 67 -10.62 -0.99 11.17
C GLU A 67 -9.69 -0.70 9.98
N GLN A 68 -8.81 -1.65 9.65
CA GLN A 68 -7.88 -1.58 8.52
C GLN A 68 -8.13 -2.79 7.61
N TYR A 69 -8.27 -2.55 6.31
CA TYR A 69 -8.64 -3.64 5.39
C TYR A 69 -8.32 -3.33 3.94
N ILE A 70 -8.30 -4.38 3.14
CA ILE A 70 -8.43 -4.33 1.68
C ILE A 70 -9.75 -5.04 1.35
N HIS A 71 -10.70 -4.30 0.80
CA HIS A 71 -12.03 -4.81 0.46
C HIS A 71 -12.26 -4.73 -1.05
N PHE A 72 -12.43 -5.88 -1.67
CA PHE A 72 -12.82 -6.01 -3.06
C PHE A 72 -14.34 -5.98 -3.14
N LYS A 73 -14.88 -4.91 -3.69
CA LYS A 73 -16.29 -4.77 -4.02
C LYS A 73 -16.51 -5.04 -5.51
N GLN A 74 -17.76 -4.98 -5.98
CA GLN A 74 -18.09 -5.28 -7.37
C GLN A 74 -17.31 -4.39 -8.35
N ASP A 75 -17.20 -3.09 -8.10
CA ASP A 75 -16.64 -2.11 -9.03
C ASP A 75 -15.49 -1.29 -8.44
N GLU A 76 -15.04 -1.60 -7.21
CA GLU A 76 -13.97 -0.86 -6.55
C GLU A 76 -13.11 -1.75 -5.63
N ILE A 77 -11.88 -1.34 -5.40
CA ILE A 77 -11.02 -1.88 -4.34
C ILE A 77 -10.83 -0.78 -3.30
N HIS A 78 -11.31 -1.02 -2.09
CA HIS A 78 -11.18 -0.08 -0.99
C HIS A 78 -10.06 -0.51 -0.05
N ILE A 79 -9.01 0.33 0.04
CA ILE A 79 -7.88 0.13 0.95
C ILE A 79 -7.99 1.16 2.06
N LYS A 80 -8.17 0.71 3.30
CA LYS A 80 -8.28 1.58 4.48
C LYS A 80 -7.17 1.28 5.48
N ALA A 81 -6.52 2.34 5.96
CA ALA A 81 -5.56 2.30 7.06
C ALA A 81 -5.84 3.45 8.04
N ASN A 82 -5.62 3.23 9.34
CA ASN A 82 -5.87 4.24 10.38
C ASN A 82 -4.82 5.35 10.39
N SER A 83 -3.62 5.09 9.91
CA SER A 83 -2.51 6.05 9.96
C SER A 83 -1.98 6.38 8.57
N LYS A 84 -1.39 5.41 7.87
CA LYS A 84 -0.77 5.61 6.57
C LYS A 84 -0.74 4.33 5.76
N ILE A 85 -0.69 4.47 4.44
CA ILE A 85 -0.39 3.40 3.50
C ILE A 85 1.01 3.67 2.93
N ILE A 86 1.89 2.67 2.97
CA ILE A 86 3.24 2.73 2.41
C ILE A 86 3.24 1.90 1.13
N LEU A 87 3.59 2.53 0.02
CA LEU A 87 3.86 1.88 -1.26
C LEU A 87 5.37 1.94 -1.48
N ASP A 88 6.06 0.86 -1.12
CA ASP A 88 7.51 0.76 -1.24
C ASP A 88 7.87 0.03 -2.54
N ALA A 89 8.11 0.80 -3.58
CA ALA A 89 8.47 0.32 -4.90
C ALA A 89 9.32 1.37 -5.63
N PRO A 90 10.23 0.96 -6.53
CA PRO A 90 10.97 1.90 -7.37
C PRO A 90 10.07 2.80 -8.22
N THR A 91 8.91 2.31 -8.63
CA THR A 91 7.92 3.06 -9.41
C THR A 91 6.51 2.66 -8.99
N VAL A 92 5.63 3.64 -8.85
CA VAL A 92 4.18 3.46 -8.69
C VAL A 92 3.50 4.14 -9.88
N GLU A 93 2.84 3.36 -10.72
CA GLU A 93 2.17 3.84 -11.93
C GLU A 93 0.65 3.82 -11.74
N ALA A 94 0.00 4.90 -12.13
CA ALA A 94 -1.45 4.99 -12.22
C ALA A 94 -1.83 5.32 -13.68
N THR A 95 -2.55 4.43 -14.33
CA THR A 95 -3.01 4.61 -15.73
C THR A 95 -4.20 5.54 -15.86
N GLY A 96 -4.87 5.85 -14.75
CA GLY A 96 -5.98 6.77 -14.66
C GLY A 96 -5.64 8.04 -13.90
N GLN A 97 -6.67 8.73 -13.44
CA GLN A 97 -6.50 9.93 -12.63
C GLN A 97 -6.20 9.59 -11.18
N ILE A 98 -5.34 10.38 -10.53
CA ILE A 98 -5.12 10.36 -9.09
C ILE A 98 -5.85 11.56 -8.51
N LEU A 99 -6.90 11.32 -7.72
CA LEU A 99 -7.64 12.35 -7.01
C LEU A 99 -7.17 12.38 -5.54
N ALA A 100 -6.55 13.48 -5.14
CA ALA A 100 -6.20 13.72 -3.75
C ALA A 100 -7.12 14.79 -3.16
N GLN A 101 -7.82 14.47 -2.05
CA GLN A 101 -8.64 15.44 -1.32
C GLN A 101 -7.82 16.37 -0.41
N GLY A 102 -6.54 16.08 -0.24
CA GLY A 102 -5.60 16.85 0.57
C GLY A 102 -4.40 17.33 -0.25
N ILE A 103 -3.37 17.76 0.46
CA ILE A 103 -2.13 18.24 -0.15
C ILE A 103 -1.29 17.07 -0.64
N ILE A 104 -0.89 17.10 -1.91
CA ILE A 104 0.17 16.23 -2.43
C ILE A 104 1.50 16.86 -2.08
N LYS A 105 2.27 16.21 -1.18
CA LYS A 105 3.58 16.68 -0.75
C LYS A 105 4.67 15.79 -1.32
N SER A 106 5.58 16.36 -2.09
CA SER A 106 6.84 15.73 -2.50
C SER A 106 7.98 16.25 -1.64
N LEU A 107 8.99 15.40 -1.38
CA LEU A 107 10.20 15.78 -0.65
C LEU A 107 11.29 16.33 -1.57
N THR A 108 11.20 16.05 -2.87
CA THR A 108 12.15 16.52 -3.88
C THR A 108 11.44 17.40 -4.90
N ASP A 109 10.90 16.82 -5.95
CA ASP A 109 10.24 17.54 -7.02
C ASP A 109 8.93 16.87 -7.44
N VAL A 110 7.94 17.67 -7.78
CA VAL A 110 6.78 17.20 -8.57
C VAL A 110 7.06 17.60 -10.01
N MET A 111 7.68 16.71 -10.77
CA MET A 111 7.82 16.91 -12.21
C MET A 111 6.47 16.64 -12.88
N ALA A 112 5.70 17.68 -13.05
CA ALA A 112 4.47 17.61 -13.81
C ALA A 112 4.73 18.20 -15.21
N LYS A 113 4.89 17.34 -16.20
CA LYS A 113 4.73 17.71 -17.61
C LYS A 113 3.38 18.41 -17.85
N ALA A 114 2.52 18.37 -16.88
CA ALA A 114 1.17 18.89 -16.82
C ALA A 114 0.95 20.07 -15.86
N LEU A 115 1.98 20.71 -15.33
CA LEU A 115 1.76 22.04 -14.76
C LEU A 115 1.27 23.02 -15.84
N GLY A 116 1.60 22.78 -17.10
CA GLY A 116 0.94 23.42 -18.24
C GLY A 116 -0.55 23.07 -18.37
N LEU A 117 -0.99 21.91 -17.89
CA LEU A 117 -2.39 21.46 -17.96
C LEU A 117 -3.29 22.18 -16.94
N LEU A 118 -2.75 22.61 -15.82
CA LEU A 118 -3.44 23.47 -14.86
C LEU A 118 -3.40 24.97 -15.25
N GLY A 119 -2.92 25.26 -16.46
CA GLY A 119 -2.78 26.62 -16.95
C GLY A 119 -1.65 27.43 -16.28
N PHE A 120 -0.90 26.82 -15.36
CA PHE A 120 0.15 27.53 -14.61
C PHE A 120 1.33 27.89 -15.50
N GLY A 121 1.83 26.95 -16.33
CA GLY A 121 2.95 27.20 -17.20
C GLY A 121 2.65 28.26 -18.27
N GLY A 122 1.53 28.08 -18.98
CA GLY A 122 1.09 29.05 -19.99
C GLY A 122 0.72 30.40 -19.38
N THR A 123 -0.06 30.39 -18.29
CA THR A 123 -0.48 31.62 -17.62
C THR A 123 0.67 32.31 -16.92
N TYR A 124 1.59 31.54 -16.26
CA TYR A 124 2.74 32.13 -15.60
C TYR A 124 3.71 32.76 -16.59
N ASN A 125 4.07 32.05 -17.67
CA ASN A 125 5.02 32.55 -18.67
C ASN A 125 4.50 33.70 -19.52
N THR A 126 3.19 33.84 -19.63
CA THR A 126 2.55 34.82 -20.51
C THR A 126 1.75 35.88 -19.77
N HIS A 127 1.54 35.77 -18.45
CA HIS A 127 0.78 36.76 -17.72
C HIS A 127 1.50 38.12 -17.66
N LYS A 128 0.73 39.16 -17.68
CA LYS A 128 1.18 40.54 -17.60
C LYS A 128 0.40 41.29 -16.53
N HIS A 129 1.03 42.25 -15.93
CA HIS A 129 0.38 43.15 -14.99
C HIS A 129 0.14 44.49 -15.67
N ARG A 130 -1.04 45.05 -15.42
CA ARG A 130 -1.32 46.45 -15.84
C ARG A 130 -0.64 47.39 -14.88
N GLU A 131 0.18 48.31 -15.40
CA GLU A 131 0.77 49.32 -14.56
C GLU A 131 -0.26 50.31 -14.02
N ASN A 132 -0.09 50.77 -12.77
CA ASN A 132 -0.89 51.79 -12.16
C ASN A 132 -0.43 53.19 -12.64
N GLY A 133 -0.55 53.47 -13.92
CA GLY A 133 -0.11 54.73 -14.51
C GLY A 133 -0.48 54.83 -15.97
N SER A 134 0.15 55.72 -16.70
CA SER A 134 -0.02 55.89 -18.16
C SER A 134 0.80 54.91 -18.99
N GLY A 135 1.35 53.89 -18.38
CA GLY A 135 2.20 52.88 -19.04
C GLY A 135 1.47 51.76 -19.76
N SER A 136 2.18 51.02 -20.52
CA SER A 136 1.74 49.77 -21.15
C SER A 136 1.75 48.62 -20.15
N ASP A 137 1.19 47.46 -20.53
CA ASP A 137 1.35 46.25 -19.74
C ASP A 137 2.82 45.89 -19.52
N THR A 138 3.12 45.29 -18.37
CA THR A 138 4.47 44.79 -18.07
C THR A 138 4.91 43.74 -19.10
N ASN A 139 6.24 43.54 -19.22
CA ASN A 139 6.76 42.42 -19.96
C ASN A 139 6.39 41.10 -19.28
N GLN A 140 6.51 39.98 -20.03
CA GLN A 140 6.42 38.65 -19.47
C GLN A 140 7.48 38.45 -18.37
N PRO A 141 7.26 37.51 -17.43
CA PRO A 141 8.25 37.17 -16.42
C PRO A 141 9.57 36.79 -17.06
N ASN A 142 10.68 37.31 -16.50
CA ASN A 142 12.02 36.98 -16.97
C ASN A 142 12.53 35.60 -16.50
N GLN A 143 11.82 34.99 -15.54
CA GLN A 143 11.99 33.59 -15.16
C GLN A 143 10.80 32.81 -15.66
N GLN A 144 11.00 32.01 -16.68
CA GLN A 144 9.95 31.19 -17.28
C GLN A 144 10.05 29.75 -16.78
N VAL A 145 8.90 29.09 -16.67
CA VAL A 145 8.85 27.66 -16.39
C VAL A 145 9.17 26.92 -17.68
N ASP A 146 10.20 26.07 -17.64
CA ASP A 146 10.57 25.25 -18.79
C ASP A 146 9.46 24.25 -19.11
N ASN A 147 8.99 24.29 -20.35
CA ASN A 147 8.00 23.36 -20.89
C ASN A 147 8.69 22.14 -21.54
N GLY A 148 9.75 21.61 -20.88
CA GLY A 148 10.53 20.50 -21.37
C GLY A 148 9.77 19.21 -21.68
#